data_52aaa2e9ecd2c6f668da5a8278a42a2d
#
_entry.id   52aaa2e9ecd2c6f668da5a8278a42a2d
#
_cell.length_a   1.000
_cell.length_b   1.000
_cell.length_c   1.000
_cell.angle_alpha   90.00
_cell.angle_beta   90.00
_cell.angle_gamma   90.00
#
_symmetry.space_group_name_H-M   'P 1'
#
loop_
_entity.id
_entity.type
_entity.pdbx_description
1 polymer ?
#
loop_
_entity_poly.entity_id
_entity_poly.type
_entity_poly.pdbx_seq_one_letter_code
_entity_poly.pdbx_strand_id
1 'polypeptide(L)'
;GIGMNMLFVDMPTLLSMFLVTALFLLGTNLGLPFFDSSRIIFGKKKSVSIKQLFQAKSAIKLAKITFLGMGFLESCISFMAIQPMGEGTLLFTGLSISISIALNGILYGLIGFLLLLPIQVRLEIMYMQKQEDSEKKTEDDAE
;
A
#
# COMPACT_ATOMS: atom_id res chain seq x y z
N GLY A 1 -7.66 -4.26 31.99
CA GLY A 1 -7.05 -3.34 31.02
C GLY A 1 -6.55 -3.98 29.73
N ILE A 2 -6.66 -5.30 29.54
CA ILE A 2 -6.11 -5.99 28.35
C ILE A 2 -7.12 -6.07 27.20
N GLY A 3 -8.41 -5.89 27.46
CA GLY A 3 -9.47 -6.07 26.46
C GLY A 3 -9.68 -4.88 25.49
N MET A 4 -9.22 -3.70 25.82
CA MET A 4 -9.53 -2.49 25.04
C MET A 4 -8.53 -2.24 23.88
N ASN A 5 -7.33 -2.77 23.96
CA ASN A 5 -6.31 -2.57 22.91
C ASN A 5 -6.48 -3.52 21.70
N MET A 6 -7.24 -4.61 21.83
CA MET A 6 -7.53 -5.52 20.71
C MET A 6 -8.60 -5.01 19.75
N LEU A 7 -9.43 -4.05 20.16
CA LEU A 7 -10.49 -3.47 19.31
C LEU A 7 -9.96 -2.53 18.20
N PHE A 8 -8.73 -2.03 18.33
CA PHE A 8 -8.14 -1.10 17.37
C PHE A 8 -7.29 -1.79 16.28
N VAL A 9 -6.92 -3.04 16.46
CA VAL A 9 -6.12 -3.79 15.48
C VAL A 9 -6.91 -5.00 15.01
N ASP A 10 -7.53 -4.86 13.86
CA ASP A 10 -8.19 -5.96 13.17
C ASP A 10 -7.14 -6.77 12.38
N MET A 11 -6.56 -7.77 13.05
CA MET A 11 -5.52 -8.63 12.47
C MET A 11 -5.97 -9.37 11.21
N PRO A 12 -7.19 -9.92 11.09
CA PRO A 12 -7.69 -10.51 9.85
C PRO A 12 -7.70 -9.51 8.68
N THR A 13 -8.19 -8.30 8.89
CA THR A 13 -8.20 -7.24 7.86
C THR A 13 -6.80 -6.88 7.39
N LEU A 14 -5.87 -6.67 8.32
CA LEU A 14 -4.46 -6.40 7.95
C LEU A 14 -3.84 -7.56 7.17
N LEU A 15 -4.06 -8.79 7.62
CA LEU A 15 -3.51 -9.98 6.96
C LEU A 15 -4.06 -10.14 5.54
N SER A 16 -5.36 -9.93 5.33
CA SER A 16 -5.99 -9.99 4.00
C SER A 16 -5.40 -8.95 3.06
N MET A 17 -5.22 -7.71 3.52
CA MET A 17 -4.63 -6.62 2.74
C MET A 17 -3.20 -6.94 2.30
N PHE A 18 -2.35 -7.45 3.22
CA PHE A 18 -1.00 -7.87 2.90
C PHE A 18 -0.97 -9.06 1.93
N LEU A 19 -1.82 -10.06 2.15
CA LEU A 19 -1.89 -11.26 1.31
C LEU A 19 -2.32 -10.91 -0.12
N VAL A 20 -3.37 -10.12 -0.28
CA VAL A 20 -3.83 -9.69 -1.61
C VAL A 20 -2.78 -8.83 -2.30
N THR A 21 -2.14 -7.90 -1.58
CA THR A 21 -1.04 -7.10 -2.14
C THR A 21 0.13 -7.98 -2.61
N ALA A 22 0.49 -8.99 -1.81
CA ALA A 22 1.54 -9.94 -2.19
C ALA A 22 1.15 -10.74 -3.45
N LEU A 23 -0.10 -11.20 -3.54
CA LEU A 23 -0.61 -11.91 -4.73
C LEU A 23 -0.56 -11.04 -5.99
N PHE A 24 -0.95 -9.76 -5.90
CA PHE A 24 -0.86 -8.83 -7.01
C PHE A 24 0.60 -8.57 -7.44
N LEU A 25 1.51 -8.38 -6.48
CA LEU A 25 2.92 -8.20 -6.76
C LEU A 25 3.57 -9.43 -7.40
N LEU A 26 3.20 -10.63 -6.95
CA LEU A 26 3.67 -11.89 -7.52
C LEU A 26 3.09 -12.12 -8.92
N GLY A 27 1.80 -11.92 -9.10
CA GLY A 27 1.12 -12.07 -10.40
C GLY A 27 1.63 -11.12 -11.48
N THR A 28 2.14 -9.95 -11.10
CA THR A 28 2.74 -8.96 -12.01
C THR A 28 4.26 -9.08 -12.13
N ASN A 29 4.90 -10.06 -11.51
CA ASN A 29 6.35 -10.21 -11.41
C ASN A 29 7.06 -8.99 -10.79
N LEU A 30 6.35 -8.20 -9.99
CA LEU A 30 6.88 -7.02 -9.31
C LEU A 30 7.27 -7.28 -7.84
N GLY A 31 7.18 -8.52 -7.38
CA GLY A 31 7.52 -8.91 -6.01
C GLY A 31 8.99 -8.62 -5.67
N LEU A 32 9.94 -9.08 -6.49
CA LEU A 32 11.36 -8.78 -6.30
C LEU A 32 11.68 -7.28 -6.42
N PRO A 33 11.20 -6.54 -7.43
CA PRO A 33 11.34 -5.09 -7.49
C PRO A 33 10.78 -4.35 -6.28
N PHE A 34 9.71 -4.84 -5.64
CA PHE A 34 9.17 -4.27 -4.42
C PHE A 34 10.17 -4.34 -3.26
N PHE A 35 10.79 -5.50 -3.03
CA PHE A 35 11.83 -5.65 -2.01
C PHE A 35 13.12 -4.88 -2.37
N ASP A 36 13.48 -4.86 -3.65
CA ASP A 36 14.63 -4.07 -4.13
C ASP A 36 14.43 -2.58 -3.92
N SER A 37 13.21 -2.06 -3.96
CA SER A 37 12.92 -0.64 -3.75
C SER A 37 13.43 -0.15 -2.38
N SER A 38 13.25 -0.93 -1.33
CA SER A 38 13.79 -0.61 -0.01
C SER A 38 15.32 -0.61 0.01
N ARG A 39 15.96 -1.58 -0.66
CA ARG A 39 17.43 -1.66 -0.75
C ARG A 39 18.02 -0.50 -1.55
N ILE A 40 17.32 -0.04 -2.58
CA ILE A 40 17.71 1.12 -3.38
C ILE A 40 17.66 2.40 -2.53
N ILE A 41 16.57 2.60 -1.79
CA ILE A 41 16.36 3.79 -0.97
C ILE A 41 17.37 3.87 0.18
N PHE A 42 17.68 2.75 0.81
CA PHE A 42 18.65 2.70 1.91
C PHE A 42 20.12 2.66 1.44
N GLY A 43 20.38 2.89 0.15
CA GLY A 43 21.74 3.01 -0.40
C GLY A 43 22.56 1.74 -0.42
N LYS A 44 21.95 0.57 -0.19
CA LYS A 44 22.64 -0.73 -0.18
C LYS A 44 23.02 -1.25 -1.57
N LYS A 45 22.46 -0.65 -2.63
CA LYS A 45 22.71 -1.03 -4.02
C LYS A 45 23.48 0.09 -4.73
N LYS A 46 24.78 -0.13 -4.98
CA LYS A 46 25.69 0.88 -5.57
C LYS A 46 25.46 1.17 -7.05
N SER A 47 24.92 0.24 -7.82
CA SER A 47 24.61 0.43 -9.24
C SER A 47 23.17 -0.01 -9.50
N VAL A 48 22.32 0.95 -9.85
CA VAL A 48 20.90 0.70 -10.17
C VAL A 48 20.67 1.10 -11.61
N SER A 49 20.10 0.23 -12.44
CA SER A 49 19.75 0.57 -13.83
C SER A 49 18.42 1.35 -13.86
N ILE A 50 18.20 2.13 -14.94
CA ILE A 50 16.94 2.85 -15.18
C ILE A 50 15.76 1.89 -15.18
N LYS A 51 15.92 0.69 -15.79
CA LYS A 51 14.90 -0.37 -15.81
C LYS A 51 14.53 -0.85 -14.40
N GLN A 52 15.52 -1.01 -13.50
CA GLN A 52 15.27 -1.42 -12.13
C GLN A 52 14.53 -0.34 -11.34
N LEU A 53 14.87 0.94 -11.52
CA LEU A 53 14.17 2.06 -10.91
C LEU A 53 12.71 2.14 -11.39
N PHE A 54 12.47 1.95 -12.69
CA PHE A 54 11.13 1.92 -13.25
C PHE A 54 10.30 0.78 -12.67
N GLN A 55 10.86 -0.43 -12.56
CA GLN A 55 10.17 -1.58 -11.98
C GLN A 55 9.90 -1.39 -10.50
N ALA A 56 10.85 -0.85 -9.73
CA ALA A 56 10.68 -0.54 -8.31
C ALA A 56 9.58 0.50 -8.09
N LYS A 57 9.57 1.59 -8.87
CA LYS A 57 8.52 2.63 -8.86
C LYS A 57 7.15 2.02 -9.17
N SER A 58 7.05 1.17 -10.19
CA SER A 58 5.80 0.50 -10.59
C SER A 58 5.29 -0.44 -9.50
N ALA A 59 6.20 -1.18 -8.84
CA ALA A 59 5.85 -2.08 -7.73
C ALA A 59 5.26 -1.31 -6.54
N ILE A 60 5.88 -0.21 -6.13
CA ILE A 60 5.38 0.63 -5.04
C ILE A 60 4.04 1.29 -5.42
N LYS A 61 3.90 1.76 -6.66
CA LYS A 61 2.65 2.33 -7.15
C LYS A 61 1.52 1.30 -7.10
N LEU A 62 1.77 0.07 -7.56
CA LEU A 62 0.81 -1.02 -7.51
C LEU A 62 0.41 -1.35 -6.07
N ALA A 63 1.39 -1.56 -5.18
CA ALA A 63 1.14 -1.85 -3.77
C ALA A 63 0.28 -0.76 -3.11
N LYS A 64 0.59 0.51 -3.35
CA LYS A 64 -0.14 1.66 -2.82
C LYS A 64 -1.61 1.67 -3.25
N ILE A 65 -1.88 1.44 -4.54
CA ILE A 65 -3.24 1.38 -5.07
C ILE A 65 -3.99 0.17 -4.53
N THR A 66 -3.32 -0.98 -4.40
CA THR A 66 -3.92 -2.20 -3.86
C THR A 66 -4.30 -2.02 -2.39
N PHE A 67 -3.44 -1.41 -1.57
CA PHE A 67 -3.77 -1.11 -0.17
C PHE A 67 -5.01 -0.23 -0.04
N LEU A 68 -5.07 0.85 -0.83
CA LEU A 68 -6.22 1.75 -0.81
C LEU A 68 -7.51 1.05 -1.30
N GLY A 69 -7.40 0.30 -2.40
CA GLY A 69 -8.52 -0.44 -2.97
C GLY A 69 -9.05 -1.52 -2.04
N MET A 70 -8.17 -2.27 -1.39
CA MET A 70 -8.55 -3.29 -0.42
C MET A 70 -9.19 -2.69 0.82
N GLY A 71 -8.64 -1.58 1.34
CA GLY A 71 -9.26 -0.88 2.47
C GLY A 71 -10.68 -0.42 2.18
N PHE A 72 -10.91 0.09 0.97
CA PHE A 72 -12.26 0.47 0.52
C PHE A 72 -13.18 -0.75 0.36
N LEU A 73 -12.70 -1.81 -0.26
CA LEU A 73 -13.46 -3.04 -0.50
C LEU A 73 -13.88 -3.71 0.82
N GLU A 74 -12.97 -3.84 1.78
CA GLU A 74 -13.28 -4.39 3.10
C GLU A 74 -14.29 -3.53 3.87
N SER A 75 -14.21 -2.22 3.74
CA SER A 75 -15.21 -1.32 4.31
C SER A 75 -16.59 -1.56 3.69
N CYS A 76 -16.67 -1.71 2.35
CA CYS A 76 -17.93 -2.03 1.68
C CYS A 76 -18.51 -3.37 2.15
N ILE A 77 -17.69 -4.42 2.27
CA ILE A 77 -18.12 -5.74 2.76
C ILE A 77 -18.65 -5.63 4.19
N SER A 78 -17.93 -4.91 5.05
CA SER A 78 -18.34 -4.70 6.44
C SER A 78 -19.66 -3.94 6.54
N PHE A 79 -19.89 -2.93 5.70
CA PHE A 79 -21.17 -2.24 5.61
C PHE A 79 -22.31 -3.16 5.16
N MET A 80 -22.05 -4.04 4.18
CA MET A 80 -23.06 -5.01 3.72
C MET A 80 -23.41 -6.06 4.78
N ALA A 81 -22.44 -6.38 5.66
CA ALA A 81 -22.63 -7.34 6.76
C ALA A 81 -23.40 -6.74 7.95
N ILE A 82 -23.69 -5.44 7.96
CA ILE A 82 -24.48 -4.82 9.02
C ILE A 82 -25.91 -5.34 8.93
N GLN A 83 -26.26 -6.28 9.81
CA GLN A 83 -27.64 -6.71 10.00
C GLN A 83 -28.25 -5.98 11.19
N PRO A 84 -29.50 -5.49 11.06
CA PRO A 84 -30.22 -4.92 12.20
C PRO A 84 -30.48 -6.03 13.23
N MET A 85 -29.65 -6.09 14.28
CA MET A 85 -29.85 -7.01 15.39
C MET A 85 -30.61 -6.32 16.51
N GLY A 86 -31.87 -6.65 16.67
CA GLY A 86 -32.70 -6.28 17.82
C GLY A 86 -33.43 -4.94 17.70
N GLU A 87 -34.23 -4.63 18.72
CA GLU A 87 -35.01 -3.41 18.83
C GLU A 87 -34.40 -2.45 19.86
N GLY A 88 -34.50 -1.13 19.62
CA GLY A 88 -34.13 -0.10 20.58
C GLY A 88 -32.63 0.13 20.77
N THR A 89 -32.16 0.21 22.02
CA THR A 89 -30.77 0.57 22.38
C THR A 89 -29.72 -0.43 21.91
N LEU A 90 -30.10 -1.72 21.79
CA LEU A 90 -29.22 -2.77 21.27
C LEU A 90 -28.95 -2.57 19.78
N LEU A 91 -29.90 -2.08 19.02
CA LEU A 91 -29.76 -1.76 17.60
C LEU A 91 -28.74 -0.65 17.41
N PHE A 92 -28.81 0.41 18.21
CA PHE A 92 -27.88 1.55 18.11
C PHE A 92 -26.43 1.13 18.46
N THR A 93 -26.24 0.33 19.49
CA THR A 93 -24.93 -0.15 19.93
C THR A 93 -24.31 -1.09 18.86
N GLY A 94 -25.10 -2.00 18.31
CA GLY A 94 -24.66 -2.90 17.24
C GLY A 94 -24.26 -2.14 15.97
N LEU A 95 -25.04 -1.15 15.57
CA LEU A 95 -24.77 -0.29 14.41
C LEU A 95 -23.48 0.51 14.58
N SER A 96 -23.25 1.07 15.75
CA SER A 96 -22.06 1.86 16.08
C SER A 96 -20.79 1.01 16.00
N ILE A 97 -20.80 -0.22 16.51
CA ILE A 97 -19.68 -1.17 16.43
C ILE A 97 -19.39 -1.55 14.97
N SER A 98 -20.43 -1.88 14.21
CA SER A 98 -20.30 -2.27 12.82
C SER A 98 -19.75 -1.14 11.93
N ILE A 99 -20.18 0.09 12.15
CA ILE A 99 -19.64 1.28 11.46
C ILE A 99 -18.16 1.46 11.83
N SER A 100 -17.78 1.29 13.10
CA SER A 100 -16.39 1.39 13.52
C SER A 100 -15.49 0.35 12.82
N ILE A 101 -15.96 -0.88 12.70
CA ILE A 101 -15.22 -1.95 12.00
C ILE A 101 -15.10 -1.61 10.50
N ALA A 102 -16.17 -1.13 9.87
CA ALA A 102 -16.13 -0.73 8.47
C ALA A 102 -15.14 0.41 8.20
N LEU A 103 -15.05 1.40 9.10
CA LEU A 103 -14.10 2.50 8.99
C LEU A 103 -12.64 2.06 9.16
N ASN A 104 -12.37 0.99 9.90
CA ASN A 104 -11.01 0.46 10.08
C ASN A 104 -10.38 0.03 8.74
N GLY A 105 -11.14 -0.56 7.84
CA GLY A 105 -10.65 -0.94 6.51
C GLY A 105 -10.09 0.26 5.74
N ILE A 106 -10.85 1.35 5.67
CA ILE A 106 -10.42 2.60 5.03
C ILE A 106 -9.18 3.16 5.73
N LEU A 107 -9.18 3.18 7.07
CA LEU A 107 -8.05 3.69 7.85
C LEU A 107 -6.76 2.95 7.54
N TYR A 108 -6.78 1.62 7.54
CA TYR A 108 -5.60 0.80 7.22
C TYR A 108 -5.16 0.98 5.77
N GLY A 109 -6.10 1.08 4.82
CA GLY A 109 -5.80 1.38 3.43
C GLY A 109 -5.08 2.71 3.27
N LEU A 110 -5.55 3.75 3.97
CA LEU A 110 -4.92 5.08 3.99
C LEU A 110 -3.54 5.07 4.66
N ILE A 111 -3.38 4.37 5.78
CA ILE A 111 -2.07 4.24 6.44
C ILE A 111 -1.07 3.55 5.51
N GLY A 112 -1.43 2.44 4.89
CA GLY A 112 -0.59 1.74 3.93
C GLY A 112 -0.22 2.62 2.73
N PHE A 113 -1.19 3.37 2.19
CA PHE A 113 -0.97 4.33 1.13
C PHE A 113 0.02 5.43 1.53
N LEU A 114 -0.16 6.04 2.70
CA LEU A 114 0.69 7.13 3.20
C LEU A 114 2.12 6.67 3.50
N LEU A 115 2.30 5.46 4.03
CA LEU A 115 3.62 4.90 4.30
C LEU A 115 4.42 4.62 3.02
N LEU A 116 3.75 4.23 1.95
CA LEU A 116 4.39 3.94 0.66
C LEU A 116 4.63 5.21 -0.19
N LEU A 117 3.96 6.33 0.12
CA LEU A 117 4.04 7.56 -0.65
C LEU A 117 5.46 8.17 -0.69
N PRO A 118 6.17 8.37 0.45
CA PRO A 118 7.51 8.93 0.43
C PRO A 118 8.51 8.03 -0.31
N ILE A 119 8.32 6.71 -0.24
CA ILE A 119 9.13 5.73 -0.97
C ILE A 119 8.95 5.93 -2.47
N GLN A 120 7.71 6.05 -2.93
CA GLN A 120 7.40 6.30 -4.34
C GLN A 120 8.02 7.60 -4.84
N VAL A 121 7.84 8.70 -4.12
CA VAL A 121 8.37 10.01 -4.51
C VAL A 121 9.89 9.97 -4.65
N ARG A 122 10.58 9.34 -3.70
CA ARG A 122 12.04 9.22 -3.74
C ARG A 122 12.53 8.40 -4.95
N LEU A 123 11.86 7.29 -5.26
CA LEU A 123 12.18 6.49 -6.45
C LEU A 123 11.92 7.26 -7.75
N GLU A 124 10.88 8.09 -7.78
CA GLU A 124 10.55 8.93 -8.92
C GLU A 124 11.61 9.99 -9.20
N ILE A 125 12.09 10.67 -8.15
CA ILE A 125 13.19 11.64 -8.25
C ILE A 125 14.47 10.96 -8.76
N MET A 126 14.83 9.81 -8.19
CA MET A 126 16.02 9.04 -8.63
C MET A 126 15.91 8.57 -10.08
N TYR A 127 14.70 8.20 -10.51
CA TYR A 127 14.45 7.80 -11.89
C TYR A 127 14.65 8.96 -12.86
N MET A 128 14.07 10.14 -12.57
CA MET A 128 14.21 11.34 -13.40
C MET A 128 15.68 11.80 -13.50
N GLN A 129 16.40 11.88 -12.38
CA GLN A 129 17.81 12.26 -12.36
C GLN A 129 18.66 11.34 -13.26
N LYS A 130 18.41 10.05 -13.18
CA LYS A 130 19.19 9.10 -13.98
C LYS A 130 18.84 9.11 -15.46
N GLN A 131 17.62 9.49 -15.80
CA GLN A 131 17.21 9.70 -17.19
C GLN A 131 17.91 10.93 -17.79
N GLU A 132 17.95 12.05 -17.07
CA GLU A 132 18.66 13.27 -17.48
C GLU A 132 20.16 13.02 -17.67
N ASP A 133 20.80 12.27 -16.75
CA ASP A 133 22.22 11.92 -16.88
C ASP A 133 22.50 11.06 -18.14
N SER A 134 21.55 10.18 -18.50
CA SER A 134 21.67 9.35 -19.70
C SER A 134 21.51 10.15 -20.99
N GLU A 135 20.61 11.12 -21.01
CA GLU A 135 20.38 11.98 -22.17
C GLU A 135 21.60 12.89 -22.44
N LYS A 136 22.14 13.55 -21.40
CA LYS A 136 23.36 14.37 -21.52
C LYS A 136 24.54 13.57 -22.05
N LYS A 137 24.72 12.35 -21.57
CA LYS A 137 25.83 11.51 -22.02
C LYS A 137 25.72 11.13 -23.50
N THR A 138 24.50 10.99 -24.01
CA THR A 138 24.26 10.69 -25.43
C THR A 138 24.51 11.91 -26.33
N GLU A 139 24.26 13.13 -25.83
CA GLU A 139 24.58 14.38 -26.52
C GLU A 139 26.10 14.60 -26.60
N ASP A 140 26.82 14.38 -25.48
CA ASP A 140 28.29 14.54 -25.44
C ASP A 140 29.04 13.52 -26.36
N ASP A 141 28.47 12.32 -26.52
CA ASP A 141 29.04 11.29 -27.42
C ASP A 141 28.71 11.52 -28.90
N ALA A 142 27.83 12.48 -29.24
CA ALA A 142 27.41 12.79 -30.61
C ALA A 142 28.13 14.03 -31.23
N GLU A 143 28.87 14.80 -30.42
CA GLU A 143 29.77 15.87 -30.84
C GLU A 143 31.18 15.36 -31.05
#